data_232e3e41383a6071700fc02020f0bcc8
#
_entry.id   232e3e41383a6071700fc02020f0bcc8
#
_cell.length_a   1.000
_cell.length_b   1.000
_cell.length_c   1.000
_cell.angle_alpha   90.00
_cell.angle_beta   90.00
_cell.angle_gamma   90.00
#
_symmetry.space_group_name_H-M   'P 1'
#
loop_
_entity.id
_entity.type
_entity.pdbx_description
1 polymer ?
#
loop_
_entity_poly.entity_id
_entity_poly.type
_entity_poly.pdbx_seq_one_letter_code
_entity_poly.pdbx_strand_id
1 'polypeptide(L)'
;KEYFSKYCGVVYRNTGINCDWSINSSRQFLDRLPRSGVFNIQVYDFTTLYTNLNLTTVESLLFEVFDLLYNNTNKYICVSRYNDKYFFSKKEYSGYVCFSIQKLKTAISFVLNNTYIYFGGFILRQTKGIPMGGNISSFVADISLCKCEFNFMTGLIKEKKFNLAKILSNNGRYVDDLNTQNYLHFESLIPRIYPPDLKMERAGDDNKDINYLDINITIDDRGDIRTDLYNKLNDFNFPVVMYNFPQGNMPLSVGYNVFYGQVLRYSNIISDLENFISATKQLYRILLRRGYDDEQLKRKFRGLIRGRPDVLHKYNVQDINDIHDLVFNI
;
A
#
# COMPACT_ATOMS: atom_id res chain seq x y z
N LYS A 1 -11.72 0.20 8.47
CA LYS A 1 -10.37 -0.34 8.37
C LYS A 1 -9.55 -0.04 9.63
N GLU A 2 -9.43 1.22 10.06
CA GLU A 2 -8.61 1.61 11.22
C GLU A 2 -8.95 0.81 12.49
N TYR A 3 -10.22 0.64 12.82
CA TYR A 3 -10.63 -0.15 13.98
C TYR A 3 -10.33 -1.65 13.82
N PHE A 4 -10.42 -2.18 12.61
CA PHE A 4 -10.05 -3.56 12.35
C PHE A 4 -8.54 -3.76 12.47
N SER A 5 -7.74 -2.84 11.94
CA SER A 5 -6.29 -2.84 12.13
C SER A 5 -5.89 -2.72 13.61
N LYS A 6 -6.59 -1.88 14.39
CA LYS A 6 -6.41 -1.82 15.85
C LYS A 6 -6.74 -3.16 16.54
N TYR A 7 -7.77 -3.85 16.07
CA TYR A 7 -8.12 -5.18 16.57
C TYR A 7 -7.03 -6.20 16.26
N CYS A 8 -6.50 -6.23 15.03
CA CYS A 8 -5.33 -7.04 14.66
C CYS A 8 -4.11 -6.70 15.54
N GLY A 9 -3.90 -5.43 15.87
CA GLY A 9 -2.86 -4.97 16.80
C GLY A 9 -3.01 -5.52 18.22
N VAL A 10 -4.24 -5.81 18.69
CA VAL A 10 -4.45 -6.51 19.97
C VAL A 10 -3.97 -7.96 19.86
N VAL A 11 -4.30 -8.65 18.78
CA VAL A 11 -3.81 -10.02 18.52
C VAL A 11 -2.28 -10.03 18.50
N TYR A 12 -1.66 -9.07 17.80
CA TYR A 12 -0.21 -8.95 17.74
C TYR A 12 0.43 -8.79 19.13
N ARG A 13 -0.10 -7.90 19.97
CA ARG A 13 0.43 -7.71 21.36
C ARG A 13 0.36 -8.96 22.20
N ASN A 14 -0.65 -9.80 21.98
CA ASN A 14 -0.86 -11.03 22.76
C ASN A 14 -0.06 -12.21 22.24
N THR A 15 0.27 -12.26 20.96
CA THR A 15 0.83 -13.45 20.30
C THR A 15 2.19 -13.21 19.64
N GLY A 16 2.57 -11.95 19.40
CA GLY A 16 3.72 -11.58 18.56
C GLY A 16 3.53 -11.88 17.07
N ILE A 17 2.29 -12.19 16.62
CA ILE A 17 1.97 -12.56 15.25
C ILE A 17 1.14 -11.45 14.59
N ASN A 18 1.65 -10.86 13.52
CA ASN A 18 0.92 -9.89 12.73
C ASN A 18 -0.11 -10.60 11.83
N CYS A 19 -1.39 -10.26 12.01
CA CYS A 19 -2.51 -10.78 11.22
C CYS A 19 -3.06 -9.77 10.21
N ASP A 20 -2.47 -8.57 10.11
CA ASP A 20 -2.82 -7.53 9.14
C ASP A 20 -1.69 -7.37 8.13
N TRP A 21 -1.85 -7.97 6.96
CA TRP A 21 -0.86 -7.89 5.88
C TRP A 21 -0.97 -6.59 5.09
N SER A 22 -2.06 -5.84 5.23
CA SER A 22 -2.28 -4.60 4.47
C SER A 22 -1.17 -3.58 4.76
N ILE A 23 -0.63 -3.02 3.68
CA ILE A 23 0.31 -1.90 3.69
C ILE A 23 -0.26 -0.74 2.87
N ASN A 24 0.15 0.48 3.20
CA ASN A 24 -0.35 1.69 2.55
C ASN A 24 0.73 2.41 1.71
N SER A 25 1.96 1.92 1.73
CA SER A 25 3.07 2.52 0.99
C SER A 25 4.27 1.58 0.90
N SER A 26 5.12 1.83 -0.10
CA SER A 26 6.42 1.17 -0.28
C SER A 26 7.30 1.30 0.97
N ARG A 27 7.25 2.45 1.67
CA ARG A 27 8.00 2.63 2.92
C ARG A 27 7.54 1.64 4.00
N GLN A 28 6.23 1.46 4.17
CA GLN A 28 5.70 0.50 5.16
C GLN A 28 6.09 -0.94 4.82
N PHE A 29 6.25 -1.26 3.54
CA PHE A 29 6.83 -2.54 3.14
C PHE A 29 8.29 -2.65 3.57
N LEU A 30 9.13 -1.63 3.28
CA LEU A 30 10.54 -1.62 3.69
C LEU A 30 10.71 -1.74 5.21
N ASP A 31 9.82 -1.11 5.99
CA ASP A 31 9.82 -1.21 7.45
C ASP A 31 9.49 -2.63 7.97
N ARG A 32 8.83 -3.46 7.15
CA ARG A 32 8.53 -4.88 7.45
C ARG A 32 9.60 -5.85 6.99
N LEU A 33 10.50 -5.42 6.11
CA LEU A 33 11.59 -6.28 5.66
C LEU A 33 12.55 -6.56 6.83
N PRO A 34 12.90 -7.83 7.10
CA PRO A 34 13.96 -8.17 8.03
C PRO A 34 15.28 -7.54 7.56
N ARG A 35 16.11 -7.12 8.50
CA ARG A 35 17.40 -6.51 8.18
C ARG A 35 18.42 -7.49 7.59
N SER A 36 18.26 -8.77 7.89
CA SER A 36 19.11 -9.87 7.42
C SER A 36 18.37 -11.21 7.47
N GLY A 37 18.94 -12.21 6.84
CA GLY A 37 18.40 -13.56 6.85
C GLY A 37 17.19 -13.74 5.92
N VAL A 38 17.08 -12.89 4.91
CA VAL A 38 16.11 -13.08 3.83
C VAL A 38 16.76 -13.89 2.73
N PHE A 39 16.16 -15.03 2.43
CA PHE A 39 16.66 -15.90 1.36
C PHE A 39 15.69 -15.99 0.18
N ASN A 40 14.44 -15.54 0.36
CA ASN A 40 13.45 -15.53 -0.70
C ASN A 40 12.38 -14.47 -0.45
N ILE A 41 12.01 -13.77 -1.52
CA ILE A 41 10.82 -12.91 -1.59
C ILE A 41 10.05 -13.33 -2.84
N GLN A 42 8.76 -13.57 -2.70
CA GLN A 42 7.86 -13.86 -3.81
C GLN A 42 6.79 -12.79 -3.87
N VAL A 43 6.47 -12.37 -5.07
CA VAL A 43 5.42 -11.36 -5.33
C VAL A 43 4.29 -12.03 -6.09
N TYR A 44 3.07 -11.69 -5.73
CA TYR A 44 1.86 -12.21 -6.32
C TYR A 44 0.91 -11.07 -6.64
N ASP A 45 0.17 -11.22 -7.73
CA ASP A 45 -0.87 -10.29 -8.17
C ASP A 45 -2.22 -11.00 -8.29
N PHE A 46 -3.30 -10.33 -7.86
CA PHE A 46 -4.64 -10.84 -8.06
C PHE A 46 -5.10 -10.59 -9.50
N THR A 47 -5.31 -11.68 -10.24
CA THR A 47 -5.87 -11.58 -11.58
C THR A 47 -7.32 -11.10 -11.50
N THR A 48 -7.58 -9.88 -11.97
CA THR A 48 -8.95 -9.32 -12.05
C THR A 48 -9.70 -9.27 -10.72
N LEU A 49 -9.05 -8.77 -9.63
CA LEU A 49 -9.60 -8.70 -8.28
C LEU A 49 -11.04 -8.16 -8.26
N TYR A 50 -11.24 -6.93 -8.74
CA TYR A 50 -12.52 -6.22 -8.60
C TYR A 50 -13.67 -6.89 -9.35
N THR A 51 -13.41 -7.48 -10.50
CA THR A 51 -14.44 -8.12 -11.35
C THR A 51 -14.81 -9.53 -10.90
N ASN A 52 -13.93 -10.19 -10.13
CA ASN A 52 -14.14 -11.56 -9.67
C ASN A 52 -14.63 -11.66 -8.22
N LEU A 53 -14.63 -10.57 -7.45
CA LEU A 53 -15.18 -10.58 -6.11
C LEU A 53 -16.65 -10.99 -6.11
N ASN A 54 -16.98 -12.07 -5.41
CA ASN A 54 -18.36 -12.50 -5.22
C ASN A 54 -19.03 -11.61 -4.16
N LEU A 55 -20.12 -10.92 -4.53
CA LEU A 55 -20.79 -9.96 -3.65
C LEU A 55 -21.28 -10.59 -2.35
N THR A 56 -21.79 -11.82 -2.40
CA THR A 56 -22.28 -12.54 -1.20
C THR A 56 -21.13 -12.87 -0.25
N THR A 57 -20.00 -13.32 -0.79
CA THR A 57 -18.78 -13.58 0.00
C THR A 57 -18.24 -12.31 0.63
N VAL A 58 -18.16 -11.22 -0.14
CA VAL A 58 -17.73 -9.90 0.33
C VAL A 58 -18.62 -9.41 1.46
N GLU A 59 -19.94 -9.49 1.29
CA GLU A 59 -20.92 -9.10 2.31
C GLU A 59 -20.74 -9.89 3.60
N SER A 60 -20.57 -11.22 3.50
CA SER A 60 -20.33 -12.08 4.66
C SER A 60 -19.04 -11.70 5.40
N LEU A 61 -17.94 -11.49 4.68
CA LEU A 61 -16.65 -11.09 5.28
C LEU A 61 -16.74 -9.74 5.99
N LEU A 62 -17.44 -8.76 5.40
CA LEU A 62 -17.67 -7.47 6.03
C LEU A 62 -18.53 -7.60 7.29
N PHE A 63 -19.57 -8.45 7.26
CA PHE A 63 -20.41 -8.69 8.43
C PHE A 63 -19.61 -9.33 9.56
N GLU A 64 -18.73 -10.28 9.27
CA GLU A 64 -17.81 -10.83 10.27
C GLU A 64 -16.89 -9.76 10.86
N VAL A 65 -16.39 -8.81 10.07
CA VAL A 65 -15.62 -7.68 10.59
C VAL A 65 -16.46 -6.82 11.53
N PHE A 66 -17.72 -6.55 11.18
CA PHE A 66 -18.60 -5.79 12.06
C PHE A 66 -18.88 -6.53 13.37
N ASP A 67 -19.12 -7.84 13.29
CA ASP A 67 -19.35 -8.68 14.50
C ASP A 67 -18.13 -8.70 15.43
N LEU A 68 -16.90 -8.57 14.91
CA LEU A 68 -15.70 -8.43 15.72
C LEU A 68 -15.58 -7.04 16.40
N LEU A 69 -16.04 -5.98 15.74
CA LEU A 69 -15.88 -4.61 16.19
C LEU A 69 -16.99 -4.13 17.12
N TYR A 70 -18.22 -4.60 16.90
CA TYR A 70 -19.37 -4.27 17.74
C TYR A 70 -19.45 -5.21 18.95
N ASN A 71 -19.66 -4.64 20.13
CA ASN A 71 -19.76 -5.38 21.39
C ASN A 71 -20.58 -4.58 22.40
N ASN A 72 -20.62 -5.01 23.66
CA ASN A 72 -21.39 -4.34 24.73
C ASN A 72 -20.98 -2.89 25.00
N THR A 73 -19.76 -2.51 24.63
CA THR A 73 -19.24 -1.12 24.77
C THR A 73 -19.32 -0.34 23.47
N ASN A 74 -19.28 -1.02 22.32
CA ASN A 74 -19.28 -0.47 20.97
C ASN A 74 -20.60 -0.79 20.28
N LYS A 75 -21.72 -0.19 20.70
CA LYS A 75 -23.04 -0.44 20.13
C LYS A 75 -23.34 0.37 18.88
N TYR A 76 -22.67 1.49 18.73
CA TYR A 76 -22.83 2.40 17.60
C TYR A 76 -21.48 2.89 17.11
N ILE A 77 -21.36 3.04 15.79
CA ILE A 77 -20.35 3.90 15.18
C ILE A 77 -21.01 5.25 14.88
N CYS A 78 -20.50 6.31 15.46
CA CYS A 78 -21.01 7.67 15.31
C CYS A 78 -20.08 8.47 14.41
N VAL A 79 -20.61 9.03 13.33
CA VAL A 79 -19.87 9.83 12.34
C VAL A 79 -20.38 11.25 12.39
N SER A 80 -19.49 12.22 12.50
CA SER A 80 -19.84 13.64 12.54
C SER A 80 -20.48 14.08 11.22
N ARG A 81 -21.47 14.98 11.31
CA ARG A 81 -22.09 15.61 10.13
C ARG A 81 -21.25 16.75 9.56
N TYR A 82 -20.26 17.24 10.29
CA TYR A 82 -19.56 18.51 9.99
C TYR A 82 -18.07 18.35 9.74
N ASN A 83 -17.49 17.21 10.14
CA ASN A 83 -16.06 16.94 9.98
C ASN A 83 -15.81 15.42 9.93
N ASP A 84 -14.58 15.01 9.67
CA ASP A 84 -14.19 13.61 9.52
C ASP A 84 -14.06 12.83 10.84
N LYS A 85 -14.63 13.34 11.94
CA LYS A 85 -14.57 12.64 13.24
C LYS A 85 -15.55 11.48 13.28
N TYR A 86 -15.08 10.35 13.72
CA TYR A 86 -15.87 9.14 13.96
C TYR A 86 -15.34 8.37 15.16
N PHE A 87 -16.24 7.70 15.90
CA PHE A 87 -15.87 6.91 17.07
C PHE A 87 -16.94 5.87 17.40
N PHE A 88 -16.54 4.82 18.11
CA PHE A 88 -17.48 3.87 18.68
C PHE A 88 -18.06 4.37 20.01
N SER A 89 -19.34 4.06 20.28
CA SER A 89 -20.06 4.49 21.46
C SER A 89 -21.07 3.45 21.95
N LYS A 90 -21.42 3.55 23.24
CA LYS A 90 -22.54 2.79 23.85
C LYS A 90 -23.91 3.38 23.51
N LYS A 91 -23.97 4.67 23.17
CA LYS A 91 -25.22 5.41 22.91
C LYS A 91 -25.09 6.30 21.69
N GLU A 92 -26.22 6.70 21.13
CA GLU A 92 -26.25 7.69 20.06
C GLU A 92 -25.91 9.09 20.58
N TYR A 93 -25.32 9.93 19.73
CA TYR A 93 -24.93 11.31 20.06
C TYR A 93 -25.63 12.29 19.12
N SER A 94 -26.15 13.37 19.71
CA SER A 94 -26.68 14.51 18.96
C SER A 94 -25.58 15.14 18.09
N GLY A 95 -25.90 15.54 16.85
CA GLY A 95 -24.92 16.09 15.90
C GLY A 95 -24.12 15.03 15.13
N TYR A 96 -24.32 13.75 15.39
CA TYR A 96 -23.68 12.64 14.69
C TYR A 96 -24.73 11.75 14.00
N VAL A 97 -24.33 11.13 12.90
CA VAL A 97 -25.07 10.01 12.31
C VAL A 97 -24.55 8.74 12.97
N CYS A 98 -25.39 8.07 13.75
CA CYS A 98 -24.97 6.89 14.48
C CYS A 98 -25.57 5.63 13.86
N PHE A 99 -24.70 4.68 13.55
CA PHE A 99 -25.06 3.40 12.95
C PHE A 99 -24.93 2.29 13.98
N SER A 100 -26.04 1.64 14.30
CA SER A 100 -26.00 0.33 14.93
C SER A 100 -25.47 -0.70 13.95
N ILE A 101 -25.06 -1.87 14.44
CA ILE A 101 -24.58 -2.96 13.57
C ILE A 101 -25.60 -3.32 12.48
N GLN A 102 -26.90 -3.36 12.82
CA GLN A 102 -27.95 -3.69 11.85
C GLN A 102 -28.09 -2.61 10.77
N LYS A 103 -28.14 -1.33 11.17
CA LYS A 103 -28.16 -0.21 10.21
C LYS A 103 -26.95 -0.25 9.27
N LEU A 104 -25.75 -0.56 9.79
CA LEU A 104 -24.54 -0.62 8.98
C LEU A 104 -24.58 -1.81 8.02
N LYS A 105 -24.97 -2.99 8.49
CA LYS A 105 -25.15 -4.19 7.65
C LYS A 105 -26.15 -3.92 6.52
N THR A 106 -27.32 -3.34 6.83
CA THR A 106 -28.33 -2.98 5.81
C THR A 106 -27.79 -1.97 4.79
N ALA A 107 -27.05 -0.94 5.24
CA ALA A 107 -26.48 0.06 4.34
C ALA A 107 -25.44 -0.55 3.38
N ILE A 108 -24.57 -1.43 3.87
CA ILE A 108 -23.58 -2.12 3.03
C ILE A 108 -24.25 -3.07 2.04
N SER A 109 -25.21 -3.89 2.49
CA SER A 109 -26.01 -4.75 1.59
C SER A 109 -26.69 -3.94 0.49
N PHE A 110 -27.29 -2.81 0.86
CA PHE A 110 -27.92 -1.92 -0.12
C PHE A 110 -26.93 -1.44 -1.17
N VAL A 111 -25.78 -0.92 -0.76
CA VAL A 111 -24.77 -0.39 -1.70
C VAL A 111 -24.20 -1.50 -2.60
N LEU A 112 -23.85 -2.66 -2.05
CA LEU A 112 -23.29 -3.78 -2.82
C LEU A 112 -24.29 -4.31 -3.86
N ASN A 113 -25.58 -4.38 -3.51
CA ASN A 113 -26.60 -4.97 -4.36
C ASN A 113 -27.29 -3.98 -5.30
N ASN A 114 -27.03 -2.67 -5.19
CA ASN A 114 -27.67 -1.63 -5.99
C ASN A 114 -26.66 -0.78 -6.76
N THR A 115 -25.70 -1.41 -7.39
CA THR A 115 -24.75 -0.76 -8.28
C THR A 115 -25.24 -0.84 -9.72
N TYR A 116 -25.35 0.32 -10.37
CA TYR A 116 -25.81 0.45 -11.74
C TYR A 116 -24.78 1.18 -12.59
N ILE A 117 -24.68 0.78 -13.87
CA ILE A 117 -23.88 1.44 -14.89
C ILE A 117 -24.75 1.85 -16.05
N TYR A 118 -24.46 3.01 -16.63
CA TYR A 118 -25.09 3.46 -17.86
C TYR A 118 -24.16 3.19 -19.04
N PHE A 119 -24.61 2.40 -19.99
CA PHE A 119 -23.83 2.05 -21.16
C PHE A 119 -24.73 1.88 -22.39
N GLY A 120 -24.39 2.53 -23.51
CA GLY A 120 -25.11 2.37 -24.78
C GLY A 120 -26.61 2.72 -24.73
N GLY A 121 -27.04 3.65 -23.89
CA GLY A 121 -28.45 3.99 -23.72
C GLY A 121 -29.20 3.11 -22.70
N PHE A 122 -28.57 2.11 -22.11
CA PHE A 122 -29.18 1.18 -21.16
C PHE A 122 -28.65 1.39 -19.74
N ILE A 123 -29.52 1.18 -18.76
CA ILE A 123 -29.13 1.09 -17.34
C ILE A 123 -28.99 -0.40 -17.01
N LEU A 124 -27.77 -0.80 -16.67
CA LEU A 124 -27.43 -2.18 -16.34
C LEU A 124 -27.09 -2.29 -14.86
N ARG A 125 -27.64 -3.32 -14.18
CA ARG A 125 -27.26 -3.64 -12.80
C ARG A 125 -26.06 -4.55 -12.78
N GLN A 126 -25.04 -4.22 -11.98
CA GLN A 126 -23.90 -5.08 -11.75
C GLN A 126 -24.30 -6.24 -10.82
N THR A 127 -24.09 -7.48 -11.29
CA THR A 127 -24.42 -8.70 -10.54
C THR A 127 -23.20 -9.47 -10.07
N LYS A 128 -22.01 -9.14 -10.57
CA LYS A 128 -20.73 -9.76 -10.21
C LYS A 128 -19.65 -8.68 -10.08
N GLY A 129 -18.77 -8.86 -9.12
CA GLY A 129 -17.67 -7.94 -8.88
C GLY A 129 -18.10 -6.64 -8.20
N ILE A 130 -17.11 -5.80 -7.96
CA ILE A 130 -17.26 -4.46 -7.38
C ILE A 130 -16.82 -3.44 -8.44
N PRO A 131 -17.56 -2.33 -8.65
CA PRO A 131 -17.25 -1.37 -9.71
C PRO A 131 -15.93 -0.67 -9.45
N MET A 132 -15.02 -0.68 -10.42
CA MET A 132 -13.82 0.15 -10.35
C MET A 132 -14.22 1.63 -10.38
N GLY A 133 -13.67 2.42 -9.44
CA GLY A 133 -14.00 3.85 -9.30
C GLY A 133 -15.20 4.17 -8.42
N GLY A 134 -15.90 3.17 -7.87
CA GLY A 134 -16.91 3.40 -6.82
C GLY A 134 -16.25 3.91 -5.52
N ASN A 135 -16.90 4.85 -4.84
CA ASN A 135 -16.36 5.51 -3.63
C ASN A 135 -15.96 4.55 -2.50
N ILE A 136 -16.56 3.37 -2.42
CA ILE A 136 -16.29 2.37 -1.38
C ILE A 136 -15.55 1.14 -1.90
N SER A 137 -15.37 1.01 -3.22
CA SER A 137 -14.94 -0.25 -3.86
C SER A 137 -13.57 -0.72 -3.40
N SER A 138 -12.58 0.16 -3.42
CA SER A 138 -11.23 -0.16 -2.96
C SER A 138 -11.19 -0.54 -1.49
N PHE A 139 -11.98 0.17 -0.68
CA PHE A 139 -12.09 -0.07 0.74
C PHE A 139 -12.76 -1.43 1.06
N VAL A 140 -13.83 -1.75 0.35
CA VAL A 140 -14.55 -3.02 0.50
C VAL A 140 -13.67 -4.20 0.09
N ALA A 141 -13.01 -4.10 -1.08
CA ALA A 141 -12.07 -5.12 -1.55
C ALA A 141 -10.96 -5.35 -0.52
N ASP A 142 -10.29 -4.28 -0.09
CA ASP A 142 -9.16 -4.37 0.83
C ASP A 142 -9.55 -4.96 2.20
N ILE A 143 -10.68 -4.53 2.80
CA ILE A 143 -11.14 -5.12 4.07
C ILE A 143 -11.53 -6.59 3.93
N SER A 144 -12.14 -6.97 2.80
CA SER A 144 -12.48 -8.38 2.57
C SER A 144 -11.24 -9.26 2.52
N LEU A 145 -10.20 -8.82 1.81
CA LEU A 145 -8.92 -9.53 1.76
C LEU A 145 -8.23 -9.55 3.14
N CYS A 146 -8.20 -8.41 3.86
CA CYS A 146 -7.68 -8.36 5.24
C CYS A 146 -8.40 -9.36 6.16
N LYS A 147 -9.70 -9.53 5.98
CA LYS A 147 -10.47 -10.49 6.80
C LYS A 147 -10.14 -11.94 6.46
N CYS A 148 -9.93 -12.26 5.19
CA CYS A 148 -9.46 -13.57 4.76
C CYS A 148 -8.10 -13.89 5.40
N GLU A 149 -7.15 -12.99 5.28
CA GLU A 149 -5.81 -13.08 5.85
C GLU A 149 -5.86 -13.24 7.37
N PHE A 150 -6.65 -12.43 8.04
CA PHE A 150 -6.88 -12.51 9.48
C PHE A 150 -7.46 -13.85 9.91
N ASN A 151 -8.47 -14.37 9.21
CA ASN A 151 -9.06 -15.68 9.50
C ASN A 151 -8.03 -16.79 9.39
N PHE A 152 -7.24 -16.77 8.32
CA PHE A 152 -6.17 -17.76 8.11
C PHE A 152 -5.10 -17.68 9.20
N MET A 153 -4.59 -16.49 9.51
CA MET A 153 -3.55 -16.29 10.52
C MET A 153 -4.02 -16.69 11.92
N THR A 154 -5.23 -16.31 12.30
CA THR A 154 -5.81 -16.72 13.58
C THR A 154 -6.12 -18.22 13.63
N GLY A 155 -6.43 -18.83 12.49
CA GLY A 155 -6.53 -20.27 12.33
C GLY A 155 -5.21 -20.99 12.65
N LEU A 156 -4.09 -20.51 12.11
CA LEU A 156 -2.75 -21.04 12.40
C LEU A 156 -2.40 -20.92 13.89
N ILE A 157 -2.77 -19.81 14.55
CA ILE A 157 -2.57 -19.64 16.00
C ILE A 157 -3.37 -20.66 16.78
N LYS A 158 -4.64 -20.90 16.45
CA LYS A 158 -5.51 -21.91 17.08
C LYS A 158 -4.97 -23.32 16.86
N GLU A 159 -4.45 -23.61 15.67
CA GLU A 159 -3.80 -24.90 15.32
C GLU A 159 -2.40 -25.04 15.93
N LYS A 160 -1.92 -24.06 16.70
CA LYS A 160 -0.57 -24.02 17.29
C LYS A 160 0.58 -24.06 16.27
N LYS A 161 0.33 -23.67 15.02
CA LYS A 161 1.33 -23.58 13.94
C LYS A 161 2.12 -22.28 14.00
N PHE A 162 2.70 -21.97 15.16
CA PHE A 162 3.33 -20.68 15.45
C PHE A 162 4.52 -20.35 14.54
N ASN A 163 5.32 -21.35 14.14
CA ASN A 163 6.46 -21.13 13.26
C ASN A 163 6.02 -20.59 11.89
N LEU A 164 5.02 -21.24 11.28
CA LEU A 164 4.45 -20.78 10.02
C LEU A 164 3.82 -19.40 10.16
N ALA A 165 3.05 -19.18 11.22
CA ALA A 165 2.42 -17.88 11.48
C ALA A 165 3.45 -16.76 11.67
N LYS A 166 4.60 -17.02 12.31
CA LYS A 166 5.70 -16.04 12.44
C LYS A 166 6.34 -15.68 11.09
N ILE A 167 6.59 -16.68 10.23
CA ILE A 167 7.13 -16.43 8.88
C ILE A 167 6.15 -15.56 8.11
N LEU A 168 4.88 -15.91 8.07
CA LEU A 168 3.85 -15.19 7.32
C LEU A 168 3.46 -13.84 7.93
N SER A 169 3.89 -13.54 9.17
CA SER A 169 3.71 -12.21 9.79
C SER A 169 4.42 -11.10 9.04
N ASN A 170 5.44 -11.42 8.25
CA ASN A 170 6.21 -10.45 7.47
C ASN A 170 5.57 -10.16 6.09
N ASN A 171 4.53 -10.89 5.71
CA ASN A 171 3.84 -10.64 4.46
C ASN A 171 3.32 -9.20 4.40
N GLY A 172 3.28 -8.65 3.18
CA GLY A 172 2.74 -7.33 2.91
C GLY A 172 1.83 -7.36 1.69
N ARG A 173 0.63 -6.77 1.79
CA ARG A 173 -0.26 -6.64 0.65
C ARG A 173 -0.65 -5.17 0.43
N TYR A 174 -0.36 -4.67 -0.76
CA TYR A 174 -0.78 -3.36 -1.23
C TYR A 174 -1.91 -3.53 -2.25
N VAL A 175 -3.15 -3.38 -1.79
CA VAL A 175 -4.38 -3.60 -2.57
C VAL A 175 -4.41 -5.01 -3.17
N ASP A 176 -3.94 -5.19 -4.39
CA ASP A 176 -3.87 -6.43 -5.18
C ASP A 176 -2.48 -7.08 -5.19
N ASP A 177 -1.43 -6.29 -4.98
CA ASP A 177 -0.05 -6.79 -4.94
C ASP A 177 0.29 -7.38 -3.56
N LEU A 178 0.63 -8.67 -3.49
CA LEU A 178 1.05 -9.33 -2.26
C LEU A 178 2.50 -9.79 -2.35
N ASN A 179 3.28 -9.55 -1.29
CA ASN A 179 4.59 -10.15 -1.12
C ASN A 179 4.61 -11.13 0.05
N THR A 180 5.37 -12.20 -0.09
CA THR A 180 5.69 -13.14 0.98
C THR A 180 7.20 -13.31 1.09
N GLN A 181 7.67 -13.56 2.30
CA GLN A 181 9.10 -13.62 2.61
C GLN A 181 9.42 -14.95 3.27
N ASN A 182 10.53 -15.57 2.83
CA ASN A 182 11.09 -16.78 3.43
C ASN A 182 10.11 -18.00 3.48
N TYR A 183 9.13 -18.06 2.55
CA TYR A 183 8.22 -19.19 2.46
C TYR A 183 7.97 -19.60 1.01
N LEU A 184 8.69 -20.60 0.52
CA LEU A 184 8.72 -21.03 -0.88
C LEU A 184 7.39 -21.63 -1.39
N HIS A 185 6.57 -22.18 -0.50
CA HIS A 185 5.35 -22.92 -0.86
C HIS A 185 4.08 -22.09 -0.66
N PHE A 186 4.16 -20.76 -0.79
CA PHE A 186 3.02 -19.88 -0.52
C PHE A 186 1.81 -20.18 -1.42
N GLU A 187 2.04 -20.56 -2.68
CA GLU A 187 0.99 -20.93 -3.63
C GLU A 187 0.05 -22.02 -3.09
N SER A 188 0.57 -22.98 -2.33
CA SER A 188 -0.24 -24.03 -1.70
C SER A 188 -1.17 -23.52 -0.60
N LEU A 189 -0.91 -22.32 -0.07
CA LEU A 189 -1.73 -21.68 0.95
C LEU A 189 -2.83 -20.78 0.35
N ILE A 190 -2.66 -20.29 -0.87
CA ILE A 190 -3.59 -19.36 -1.52
C ILE A 190 -5.06 -19.84 -1.46
N PRO A 191 -5.39 -21.11 -1.80
CA PRO A 191 -6.76 -21.61 -1.74
C PRO A 191 -7.32 -21.73 -0.30
N ARG A 192 -6.45 -21.70 0.71
CA ARG A 192 -6.84 -21.72 2.13
C ARG A 192 -7.05 -20.32 2.69
N ILE A 193 -6.46 -19.32 2.05
CA ILE A 193 -6.51 -17.91 2.48
C ILE A 193 -7.68 -17.20 1.81
N TYR A 194 -7.78 -17.33 0.50
CA TYR A 194 -8.71 -16.55 -0.33
C TYR A 194 -9.82 -17.40 -0.93
N PRO A 195 -10.99 -16.80 -1.19
CA PRO A 195 -12.09 -17.48 -1.87
C PRO A 195 -11.70 -18.02 -3.25
N PRO A 196 -12.30 -19.12 -3.71
CA PRO A 196 -11.93 -19.78 -4.97
C PRO A 196 -12.18 -18.92 -6.23
N ASP A 197 -13.03 -17.91 -6.14
CA ASP A 197 -13.29 -16.96 -7.22
C ASP A 197 -12.11 -15.99 -7.45
N LEU A 198 -11.22 -15.85 -6.47
CA LEU A 198 -10.03 -15.01 -6.57
C LEU A 198 -8.82 -15.83 -7.00
N LYS A 199 -8.32 -15.53 -8.18
CA LYS A 199 -7.10 -16.12 -8.69
C LYS A 199 -5.92 -15.20 -8.42
N MET A 200 -4.82 -15.79 -8.02
CA MET A 200 -3.58 -15.11 -7.76
C MET A 200 -2.47 -15.78 -8.57
N GLU A 201 -1.69 -14.97 -9.24
CA GLU A 201 -0.56 -15.43 -10.06
C GLU A 201 0.73 -14.86 -9.51
N ARG A 202 1.80 -15.63 -9.63
CA ARG A 202 3.12 -15.17 -9.23
C ARG A 202 3.61 -14.14 -10.24
N ALA A 203 4.05 -12.99 -9.76
CA ALA A 203 4.62 -11.93 -10.57
C ALA A 203 6.15 -12.08 -10.60
N GLY A 204 6.73 -12.16 -11.79
CA GLY A 204 8.18 -12.25 -12.03
C GLY A 204 8.77 -13.65 -11.87
N ASP A 205 9.96 -13.81 -12.45
CA ASP A 205 10.76 -15.02 -12.39
C ASP A 205 11.61 -15.08 -11.12
N ASP A 206 12.04 -16.31 -10.77
CA ASP A 206 12.87 -16.53 -9.61
C ASP A 206 14.23 -15.83 -9.68
N ASN A 207 14.57 -15.13 -8.61
CA ASN A 207 15.87 -15.21 -7.96
C ASN A 207 16.87 -14.07 -7.96
N LYS A 208 16.76 -12.93 -8.66
CA LYS A 208 17.78 -11.89 -8.37
C LYS A 208 17.26 -10.46 -8.36
N ASP A 209 16.30 -10.12 -9.20
CA ASP A 209 15.72 -8.78 -9.29
C ASP A 209 14.21 -8.83 -9.05
N ILE A 210 13.83 -8.65 -7.81
CA ILE A 210 12.44 -8.73 -7.40
C ILE A 210 11.84 -7.33 -7.44
N ASN A 211 10.82 -7.15 -8.26
CA ASN A 211 10.10 -5.89 -8.34
C ASN A 211 8.82 -5.96 -7.53
N TYR A 212 8.69 -5.11 -6.52
CA TYR A 212 7.48 -4.96 -5.74
C TYR A 212 7.12 -3.48 -5.60
N LEU A 213 5.93 -3.10 -6.06
CA LEU A 213 5.49 -1.71 -6.19
C LEU A 213 6.46 -0.88 -7.04
N ASP A 214 7.11 0.08 -6.43
CA ASP A 214 8.12 0.95 -7.04
C ASP A 214 9.55 0.66 -6.56
N ILE A 215 9.75 -0.54 -6.00
CA ILE A 215 11.01 -0.99 -5.43
C ILE A 215 11.55 -2.16 -6.23
N ASN A 216 12.81 -2.07 -6.64
CA ASN A 216 13.63 -3.20 -7.04
C ASN A 216 14.39 -3.70 -5.81
N ILE A 217 14.35 -5.01 -5.56
CA ILE A 217 14.94 -5.66 -4.38
C ILE A 217 15.95 -6.68 -4.86
N THR A 218 17.18 -6.54 -4.40
CA THR A 218 18.25 -7.52 -4.62
C THR A 218 18.64 -8.14 -3.27
N ILE A 219 18.73 -9.46 -3.23
CA ILE A 219 19.16 -10.22 -2.06
C ILE A 219 20.54 -10.79 -2.37
N ASP A 220 21.54 -10.49 -1.54
CA ASP A 220 22.87 -11.05 -1.69
C ASP A 220 23.01 -12.46 -1.07
N ASP A 221 24.14 -13.11 -1.30
CA ASP A 221 24.40 -14.49 -0.81
C ASP A 221 24.43 -14.59 0.72
N ARG A 222 24.51 -13.46 1.43
CA ARG A 222 24.45 -13.39 2.91
C ARG A 222 23.02 -13.17 3.43
N GLY A 223 22.08 -12.92 2.52
CA GLY A 223 20.69 -12.58 2.87
C GLY A 223 20.53 -11.10 3.25
N ASP A 224 21.47 -10.24 2.87
CA ASP A 224 21.36 -8.80 3.03
C ASP A 224 20.58 -8.21 1.84
N ILE A 225 19.70 -7.26 2.14
CA ILE A 225 18.81 -6.67 1.16
C ILE A 225 19.36 -5.32 0.69
N ARG A 226 19.42 -5.15 -0.62
CA ARG A 226 19.58 -3.86 -1.29
C ARG A 226 18.32 -3.48 -2.01
N THR A 227 17.96 -2.20 -1.95
CA THR A 227 16.76 -1.68 -2.60
C THR A 227 17.08 -0.52 -3.49
N ASP A 228 16.44 -0.48 -4.65
CA ASP A 228 16.54 0.57 -5.65
C ASP A 228 15.17 0.92 -6.21
N LEU A 229 15.09 1.93 -7.06
CA LEU A 229 13.86 2.30 -7.75
C LEU A 229 13.55 1.32 -8.87
N TYR A 230 12.34 0.79 -8.86
CA TYR A 230 11.74 0.18 -10.02
C TYR A 230 10.85 1.19 -10.76
N ASN A 231 11.16 1.43 -12.02
CA ASN A 231 10.39 2.32 -12.86
C ASN A 231 9.81 1.56 -14.06
N LYS A 232 8.53 1.22 -13.98
CA LYS A 232 7.79 0.55 -15.08
C LYS A 232 7.89 1.25 -16.44
N LEU A 233 8.23 2.55 -16.45
CA LEU A 233 8.36 3.29 -17.70
C LEU A 233 9.60 2.87 -18.52
N ASN A 234 10.59 2.29 -17.85
CA ASN A 234 11.77 1.75 -18.52
C ASN A 234 11.44 0.50 -19.36
N ASP A 235 10.29 -0.14 -19.11
CA ASP A 235 9.83 -1.30 -19.84
C ASP A 235 9.19 -0.93 -21.20
N PHE A 236 8.93 0.37 -21.44
CA PHE A 236 8.33 0.86 -22.68
C PHE A 236 9.38 1.35 -23.66
N ASN A 237 9.28 0.93 -24.92
CA ASN A 237 10.15 1.36 -26.02
C ASN A 237 9.78 2.72 -26.62
N PHE A 238 9.01 3.56 -25.91
CA PHE A 238 8.62 4.88 -26.36
C PHE A 238 8.74 5.92 -25.23
N PRO A 239 9.02 7.20 -25.57
CA PRO A 239 9.17 8.23 -24.55
C PRO A 239 7.82 8.58 -23.90
N VAL A 240 7.77 8.44 -22.58
CA VAL A 240 6.59 8.83 -21.79
C VAL A 240 6.82 10.20 -21.16
N VAL A 241 5.85 11.09 -21.33
CA VAL A 241 5.87 12.42 -20.74
C VAL A 241 5.37 12.34 -19.30
N MET A 242 6.30 12.33 -18.33
CA MET A 242 5.97 12.19 -16.91
C MET A 242 5.68 13.51 -16.18
N TYR A 243 6.25 14.61 -16.62
CA TYR A 243 6.21 15.87 -15.89
C TYR A 243 5.70 16.99 -16.76
N ASN A 244 4.87 17.86 -16.20
CA ASN A 244 4.31 18.99 -16.91
C ASN A 244 5.37 20.06 -17.20
N PHE A 245 5.10 20.89 -18.20
CA PHE A 245 5.90 22.08 -18.48
C PHE A 245 5.54 23.22 -17.52
N PRO A 246 6.50 24.05 -17.07
CA PRO A 246 6.22 25.21 -16.21
C PRO A 246 5.24 26.22 -16.81
N GLN A 247 5.20 26.30 -18.15
CA GLN A 247 4.31 27.21 -18.90
C GLN A 247 2.87 26.67 -19.05
N GLY A 248 2.60 25.46 -18.56
CA GLY A 248 1.26 24.87 -18.59
C GLY A 248 0.29 25.52 -17.61
N ASN A 249 -0.99 25.11 -17.66
CA ASN A 249 -2.07 25.62 -16.79
C ASN A 249 -1.99 25.14 -15.33
N MET A 250 -0.81 24.76 -14.85
CA MET A 250 -0.61 24.34 -13.45
C MET A 250 0.18 25.40 -12.68
N PRO A 251 -0.13 25.59 -11.38
CA PRO A 251 0.70 26.45 -10.55
C PRO A 251 2.16 25.98 -10.55
N LEU A 252 3.11 26.90 -10.76
CA LEU A 252 4.55 26.59 -10.80
C LEU A 252 5.03 25.81 -9.56
N SER A 253 4.46 26.12 -8.39
CA SER A 253 4.78 25.45 -7.14
C SER A 253 4.55 23.93 -7.19
N VAL A 254 3.58 23.47 -7.98
CA VAL A 254 3.26 22.03 -8.10
C VAL A 254 4.43 21.29 -8.73
N GLY A 255 5.00 21.79 -9.82
CA GLY A 255 6.14 21.18 -10.49
C GLY A 255 7.39 21.08 -9.61
N TYR A 256 7.72 22.16 -8.90
CA TYR A 256 8.84 22.14 -7.95
C TYR A 256 8.58 21.22 -6.74
N ASN A 257 7.32 21.09 -6.30
CA ASN A 257 6.95 20.14 -5.25
C ASN A 257 7.01 18.69 -5.73
N VAL A 258 6.80 18.44 -7.04
CA VAL A 258 7.05 17.10 -7.63
C VAL A 258 8.52 16.73 -7.47
N PHE A 259 9.47 17.62 -7.78
CA PHE A 259 10.89 17.37 -7.54
C PHE A 259 11.17 17.03 -6.07
N TYR A 260 10.70 17.87 -5.16
CA TYR A 260 10.83 17.62 -3.72
C TYR A 260 10.27 16.24 -3.30
N GLY A 261 9.05 15.94 -3.73
CA GLY A 261 8.37 14.68 -3.40
C GLY A 261 9.08 13.44 -3.96
N GLN A 262 9.60 13.53 -5.19
CA GLN A 262 10.34 12.42 -5.81
C GLN A 262 11.68 12.19 -5.13
N VAL A 263 12.45 13.23 -4.84
CA VAL A 263 13.73 13.09 -4.12
C VAL A 263 13.52 12.51 -2.73
N LEU A 264 12.46 12.92 -2.02
CA LEU A 264 12.06 12.34 -0.73
C LEU A 264 11.70 10.86 -0.88
N ARG A 265 10.96 10.49 -1.93
CA ARG A 265 10.63 9.10 -2.23
C ARG A 265 11.89 8.29 -2.50
N TYR A 266 12.81 8.80 -3.33
CA TYR A 266 14.09 8.16 -3.63
C TYR A 266 14.92 7.91 -2.36
N SER A 267 15.02 8.91 -1.49
CA SER A 267 15.74 8.75 -0.22
C SER A 267 15.13 7.69 0.70
N ASN A 268 13.83 7.44 0.61
CA ASN A 268 13.18 6.39 1.39
C ASN A 268 13.44 4.98 0.80
N ILE A 269 13.47 4.85 -0.54
CA ILE A 269 13.54 3.57 -1.24
C ILE A 269 14.97 3.12 -1.45
N ILE A 270 15.82 3.96 -2.03
CA ILE A 270 17.16 3.58 -2.48
C ILE A 270 18.08 3.38 -1.29
N SER A 271 18.72 2.21 -1.20
CA SER A 271 19.66 1.90 -0.11
C SER A 271 21.07 2.45 -0.34
N ASP A 272 21.49 2.62 -1.59
CA ASP A 272 22.81 3.01 -1.99
C ASP A 272 22.92 4.51 -2.35
N LEU A 273 24.00 5.18 -1.94
CA LEU A 273 24.20 6.62 -2.20
C LEU A 273 24.38 6.91 -3.68
N GLU A 274 25.15 6.10 -4.41
CA GLU A 274 25.44 6.36 -5.82
C GLU A 274 24.16 6.28 -6.66
N ASN A 275 23.32 5.27 -6.40
CA ASN A 275 22.03 5.11 -7.05
C ASN A 275 21.07 6.25 -6.70
N PHE A 276 21.07 6.72 -5.44
CA PHE A 276 20.27 7.88 -5.03
C PHE A 276 20.69 9.16 -5.78
N ILE A 277 22.00 9.41 -5.88
CA ILE A 277 22.55 10.53 -6.62
C ILE A 277 22.20 10.43 -8.09
N SER A 278 22.38 9.25 -8.70
CA SER A 278 22.10 8.99 -10.11
C SER A 278 20.61 9.25 -10.44
N ALA A 279 19.71 8.70 -9.65
CA ALA A 279 18.26 8.89 -9.81
C ALA A 279 17.87 10.37 -9.65
N THR A 280 18.44 11.06 -8.66
CA THR A 280 18.19 12.49 -8.43
C THR A 280 18.73 13.36 -9.57
N LYS A 281 19.92 13.08 -10.07
CA LYS A 281 20.50 13.73 -11.26
C LYS A 281 19.63 13.53 -12.50
N GLN A 282 19.15 12.32 -12.73
CA GLN A 282 18.28 12.02 -13.86
C GLN A 282 16.99 12.84 -13.80
N LEU A 283 16.31 12.87 -12.65
CA LEU A 283 15.11 13.67 -12.44
C LEU A 283 15.37 15.17 -12.65
N TYR A 284 16.45 15.68 -12.06
CA TYR A 284 16.88 17.06 -12.23
C TYR A 284 17.09 17.43 -13.70
N ARG A 285 17.81 16.61 -14.47
CA ARG A 285 18.04 16.82 -15.92
C ARG A 285 16.74 16.80 -16.71
N ILE A 286 15.80 15.91 -16.37
CA ILE A 286 14.48 15.85 -17.01
C ILE A 286 13.73 17.16 -16.78
N LEU A 287 13.72 17.68 -15.55
CA LEU A 287 13.02 18.92 -15.22
C LEU A 287 13.67 20.16 -15.85
N LEU A 288 15.01 20.24 -15.89
CA LEU A 288 15.72 21.30 -16.62
C LEU A 288 15.34 21.31 -18.11
N ARG A 289 15.32 20.15 -18.77
CA ARG A 289 14.90 20.04 -20.18
C ARG A 289 13.44 20.45 -20.39
N ARG A 290 12.62 20.40 -19.34
CA ARG A 290 11.22 20.89 -19.35
C ARG A 290 11.12 22.40 -19.13
N GLY A 291 12.22 23.09 -18.83
CA GLY A 291 12.26 24.54 -18.60
C GLY A 291 12.05 24.95 -17.14
N TYR A 292 12.21 24.03 -16.19
CA TYR A 292 12.24 24.41 -14.77
C TYR A 292 13.54 25.14 -14.44
N ASP A 293 13.42 26.15 -13.58
CA ASP A 293 14.54 26.99 -13.16
C ASP A 293 15.53 26.22 -12.26
N ASP A 294 16.80 26.32 -12.62
CA ASP A 294 17.91 25.60 -11.96
C ASP A 294 18.02 25.96 -10.48
N GLU A 295 18.07 27.26 -10.18
CA GLU A 295 18.27 27.70 -8.80
C GLU A 295 17.09 27.35 -7.89
N GLN A 296 15.89 27.30 -8.42
CA GLN A 296 14.73 26.87 -7.65
C GLN A 296 14.76 25.37 -7.36
N LEU A 297 15.20 24.53 -8.31
CA LEU A 297 15.37 23.10 -8.08
C LEU A 297 16.43 22.83 -7.00
N LYS A 298 17.60 23.48 -7.10
CA LYS A 298 18.68 23.41 -6.10
C LYS A 298 18.21 23.89 -4.72
N ARG A 299 17.42 24.97 -4.67
CA ARG A 299 16.83 25.47 -3.42
C ARG A 299 15.86 24.46 -2.80
N LYS A 300 15.02 23.80 -3.62
CA LYS A 300 14.11 22.75 -3.16
C LYS A 300 14.86 21.55 -2.58
N PHE A 301 15.94 21.13 -3.23
CA PHE A 301 16.80 20.06 -2.73
C PHE A 301 17.44 20.41 -1.38
N ARG A 302 18.07 21.59 -1.28
CA ARG A 302 18.65 22.05 0.00
C ARG A 302 17.61 22.12 1.12
N GLY A 303 16.40 22.61 0.80
CA GLY A 303 15.29 22.66 1.73
C GLY A 303 14.83 21.28 2.21
N LEU A 304 14.81 20.31 1.31
CA LEU A 304 14.51 18.90 1.66
C LEU A 304 15.55 18.35 2.63
N ILE A 305 16.83 18.42 2.28
CA ILE A 305 17.89 17.81 3.09
C ILE A 305 17.98 18.48 4.48
N ARG A 306 17.80 19.81 4.57
CA ARG A 306 17.72 20.51 5.88
C ARG A 306 16.56 20.05 6.74
N GLY A 307 15.40 19.80 6.13
CA GLY A 307 14.22 19.28 6.83
C GLY A 307 14.28 17.77 7.14
N ARG A 308 15.22 17.05 6.54
CA ARG A 308 15.37 15.59 6.64
C ARG A 308 16.84 15.20 6.84
N PRO A 309 17.44 15.53 8.00
CA PRO A 309 18.81 15.18 8.31
C PRO A 309 19.06 13.66 8.37
N ASP A 310 18.00 12.87 8.56
CA ASP A 310 18.02 11.42 8.48
C ASP A 310 18.49 10.88 7.11
N VAL A 311 18.32 11.65 6.02
CA VAL A 311 18.84 11.30 4.69
C VAL A 311 20.37 11.32 4.69
N LEU A 312 21.00 12.32 5.30
CA LEU A 312 22.47 12.40 5.42
C LEU A 312 23.01 11.22 6.26
N HIS A 313 22.36 10.94 7.40
CA HIS A 313 22.74 9.81 8.25
C HIS A 313 22.61 8.46 7.53
N LYS A 314 21.53 8.27 6.75
CA LYS A 314 21.32 7.04 5.98
C LYS A 314 22.48 6.74 5.04
N TYR A 315 23.03 7.76 4.40
CA TYR A 315 24.08 7.62 3.40
C TYR A 315 25.50 7.93 3.93
N ASN A 316 25.66 8.12 5.24
CA ASN A 316 26.92 8.49 5.87
C ASN A 316 27.58 9.75 5.28
N VAL A 317 26.77 10.72 4.86
CA VAL A 317 27.25 12.02 4.36
C VAL A 317 27.24 13.02 5.52
N GLN A 318 28.36 13.72 5.72
CA GLN A 318 28.53 14.61 6.88
C GLN A 318 27.90 15.98 6.65
N ASP A 319 27.99 16.50 5.42
CA ASP A 319 27.55 17.86 5.09
C ASP A 319 26.51 17.86 3.97
N ILE A 320 25.56 18.80 4.07
CA ILE A 320 24.55 19.05 3.03
C ILE A 320 25.21 19.53 1.72
N ASN A 321 26.34 20.23 1.79
CA ASN A 321 27.04 20.72 0.61
C ASN A 321 27.66 19.55 -0.16
N ASP A 322 28.19 18.55 0.52
CA ASP A 322 28.77 17.36 -0.12
C ASP A 322 27.72 16.64 -0.99
N ILE A 323 26.55 16.35 -0.43
CA ILE A 323 25.49 15.67 -1.20
C ILE A 323 24.91 16.58 -2.29
N HIS A 324 24.83 17.89 -2.04
CA HIS A 324 24.43 18.87 -3.04
C HIS A 324 25.40 18.88 -4.22
N ASP A 325 26.70 18.95 -3.96
CA ASP A 325 27.71 18.99 -5.01
C ASP A 325 27.78 17.67 -5.79
N LEU A 326 27.61 16.54 -5.10
CA LEU A 326 27.48 15.24 -5.76
C LEU A 326 26.28 15.19 -6.71
N VAL A 327 25.18 15.85 -6.41
CA VAL A 327 23.97 15.87 -7.26
C VAL A 327 24.04 16.90 -8.40
N PHE A 328 24.59 18.11 -8.16
CA PHE A 328 24.46 19.24 -9.11
C PHE A 328 25.75 19.62 -9.83
N ASN A 329 26.93 19.20 -9.35
CA ASN A 329 28.16 19.36 -10.12
C ASN A 329 28.17 18.33 -11.25
N ILE A 330 27.95 18.82 -12.46
CA ILE A 330 27.88 18.05 -13.73
C ILE A 330 29.23 18.09 -14.42
#